data_c8b069478fea0ee559efcfc80c7f4943
#
_entry.id   c8b069478fea0ee559efcfc80c7f4943
#
_cell.length_a   1.000
_cell.length_b   1.000
_cell.length_c   1.000
_cell.angle_alpha   90.00
_cell.angle_beta   90.00
_cell.angle_gamma   90.00
#
_symmetry.space_group_name_H-M   'P 1'
#
loop_
_entity.id
_entity.type
_entity.pdbx_description
1 polymer ?
#
loop_
_entity_poly.entity_id
_entity_poly.type
_entity_poly.pdbx_seq_one_letter_code
_entity_poly.pdbx_strand_id
1 'polypeptide(L)'
;MVLYYILVPLAWLVWHIGFRIRVEGRENLKKVQTKGYILAPTHVSAIDPVFIVVTRWGRRMVVFAKKELFEINAFLTWFFRCCGGVCVRGTKDEMAVISQTVEACKQGKTLLIFPEGTREKEGKLLPPKSCLLYT
;
A
#
# COMPACT_ATOMS: atom_id res chain seq x y z
N MET A 1 5.53 -10.89 12.70
CA MET A 1 4.08 -10.66 12.68
C MET A 1 3.58 -9.77 13.82
N VAL A 2 3.99 -10.00 15.04
CA VAL A 2 3.61 -9.19 16.21
C VAL A 2 3.98 -7.70 16.03
N LEU A 3 5.12 -7.43 15.46
CA LEU A 3 5.65 -6.08 15.28
C LEU A 3 4.75 -5.16 14.42
N TYR A 4 4.09 -5.68 13.39
CA TYR A 4 3.12 -4.91 12.61
C TYR A 4 1.99 -4.36 13.49
N TYR A 5 1.44 -5.19 14.35
CA TYR A 5 0.33 -4.81 15.24
C TYR A 5 0.76 -3.90 16.40
N ILE A 6 2.06 -3.71 16.62
CA ILE A 6 2.61 -2.74 17.56
C ILE A 6 2.97 -1.43 16.86
N LEU A 7 3.69 -1.51 15.73
CA LEU A 7 4.20 -0.33 15.03
C LEU A 7 3.11 0.47 14.33
N VAL A 8 2.12 -0.20 13.74
CA VAL A 8 1.07 0.51 12.98
C VAL A 8 0.12 1.30 13.90
N PRO A 9 -0.37 0.79 15.04
CA PRO A 9 -1.10 1.61 16.01
C PRO A 9 -0.29 2.77 16.59
N LEU A 10 1.00 2.56 16.85
CA LEU A 10 1.88 3.64 17.31
C LEU A 10 2.04 4.72 16.24
N ALA A 11 2.27 4.33 15.00
CA ALA A 11 2.28 5.24 13.86
C ALA A 11 0.94 5.94 13.69
N TRP A 12 -0.19 5.23 13.86
CA TRP A 12 -1.52 5.83 13.84
C TRP A 12 -1.67 6.95 14.88
N LEU A 13 -1.22 6.71 16.11
CA LEU A 13 -1.26 7.72 17.18
C LEU A 13 -0.42 8.95 16.81
N VAL A 14 0.83 8.75 16.39
CA VAL A 14 1.74 9.83 15.96
C VAL A 14 1.14 10.63 14.80
N TRP A 15 0.57 9.96 13.81
CA TRP A 15 -0.01 10.60 12.63
C TRP A 15 -1.28 11.39 12.96
N HIS A 16 -2.15 10.87 13.84
CA HIS A 16 -3.38 11.57 14.25
C HIS A 16 -3.09 12.82 15.09
N ILE A 17 -2.05 12.77 15.94
CA ILE A 17 -1.61 13.93 16.71
C ILE A 17 -0.94 14.97 15.79
N GLY A 18 -0.04 14.54 14.91
CA GLY A 18 0.74 15.44 14.06
C GLY A 18 -0.02 16.03 12.88
N PHE A 19 -0.89 15.25 12.23
CA PHE A 19 -1.51 15.64 10.95
C PHE A 19 -3.03 15.80 10.99
N ARG A 20 -3.68 15.54 12.14
CA ARG A 20 -5.16 15.65 12.30
C ARG A 20 -5.94 14.95 11.17
N ILE A 21 -5.58 13.73 10.85
CA ILE A 21 -6.15 12.99 9.73
C ILE A 21 -7.65 12.79 9.94
N ARG A 22 -8.46 13.17 8.95
CA ARG A 22 -9.88 12.82 8.85
C ARG A 22 -10.06 11.76 7.78
N VAL A 23 -10.81 10.73 8.09
CA VAL A 23 -11.15 9.66 7.14
C VAL A 23 -12.65 9.67 6.92
N GLU A 24 -13.06 10.02 5.71
CA GLU A 24 -14.45 10.05 5.28
C GLU A 24 -14.76 8.84 4.40
N GLY A 25 -16.04 8.44 4.32
CA GLY A 25 -16.48 7.33 3.46
C GLY A 25 -16.10 5.93 3.96
N ARG A 26 -15.73 5.74 5.23
CA ARG A 26 -15.41 4.42 5.79
C ARG A 26 -16.54 3.41 5.63
N GLU A 27 -17.79 3.86 5.62
CA GLU A 27 -18.99 3.09 5.41
C GLU A 27 -19.02 2.41 4.04
N ASN A 28 -18.44 3.04 3.01
CA ASN A 28 -18.35 2.46 1.67
C ASN A 28 -17.45 1.22 1.66
N LEU A 29 -16.39 1.23 2.46
CA LEU A 29 -15.50 0.08 2.59
C LEU A 29 -16.14 -1.09 3.34
N LYS A 30 -17.10 -0.85 4.24
CA LYS A 30 -17.80 -1.93 4.96
C LYS A 30 -18.56 -2.85 3.99
N LYS A 31 -19.05 -2.31 2.88
CA LYS A 31 -19.78 -3.07 1.85
C LYS A 31 -18.87 -4.07 1.07
N VAL A 32 -17.56 -3.83 1.05
CA VAL A 32 -16.59 -4.61 0.27
C VAL A 32 -15.75 -5.56 1.13
N GLN A 33 -15.93 -5.52 2.46
CA GLN A 33 -14.99 -6.14 3.41
C GLN A 33 -15.04 -7.67 3.54
N THR A 34 -15.91 -8.36 2.85
CA THR A 34 -16.09 -9.81 2.99
C THR A 34 -15.00 -10.64 2.30
N LYS A 35 -14.27 -10.06 1.35
CA LYS A 35 -13.21 -10.71 0.56
C LYS A 35 -12.03 -9.76 0.38
N GLY A 36 -10.95 -10.23 -0.22
CA GLY A 36 -9.84 -9.38 -0.66
C GLY A 36 -10.32 -8.34 -1.69
N TYR A 37 -9.76 -7.14 -1.62
CA TYR A 37 -10.07 -6.06 -2.56
C TYR A 37 -8.81 -5.27 -2.90
N ILE A 38 -8.87 -4.54 -4.00
CA ILE A 38 -7.78 -3.67 -4.46
C ILE A 38 -8.14 -2.23 -4.07
N LEU A 39 -7.21 -1.56 -3.39
CA LEU A 39 -7.24 -0.11 -3.19
C LEU A 39 -6.35 0.53 -4.26
N ALA A 40 -6.92 1.41 -5.05
CA ALA A 40 -6.26 2.09 -6.15
C ALA A 40 -6.34 3.63 -5.96
N PRO A 41 -5.64 4.20 -4.98
CA PRO A 41 -5.64 5.64 -4.73
C PRO A 41 -4.78 6.40 -5.73
N THR A 42 -4.98 7.71 -5.80
CA THR A 42 -4.05 8.64 -6.44
C THR A 42 -2.76 8.77 -5.63
N HIS A 43 -1.66 9.13 -6.28
CA HIS A 43 -0.34 9.19 -5.65
C HIS A 43 0.28 10.58 -5.78
N VAL A 44 0.24 11.35 -4.70
CA VAL A 44 0.77 12.72 -4.64
C VAL A 44 2.04 12.79 -3.80
N SER A 45 2.10 12.03 -2.70
CA SER A 45 3.19 12.08 -1.73
C SER A 45 3.85 10.72 -1.50
N ALA A 46 5.14 10.73 -1.16
CA ALA A 46 5.85 9.51 -0.76
C ALA A 46 5.27 8.85 0.51
N ILE A 47 4.53 9.61 1.32
CA ILE A 47 3.91 9.12 2.56
C ILE A 47 2.49 8.62 2.40
N ASP A 48 1.88 8.73 1.20
CA ASP A 48 0.50 8.25 0.95
C ASP A 48 0.31 6.77 1.34
N PRO A 49 1.22 5.84 1.00
CA PRO A 49 1.09 4.45 1.42
C PRO A 49 1.03 4.30 2.94
N VAL A 50 1.80 5.12 3.67
CA VAL A 50 1.83 5.10 5.13
C VAL A 50 0.49 5.59 5.69
N PHE A 51 -0.06 6.69 5.16
CA PHE A 51 -1.39 7.18 5.56
C PHE A 51 -2.46 6.13 5.38
N ILE A 52 -2.48 5.44 4.25
CA ILE A 52 -3.48 4.42 3.94
C ILE A 52 -3.32 3.22 4.88
N VAL A 53 -2.12 2.70 5.06
CA VAL A 53 -1.85 1.56 5.95
C VAL A 53 -2.22 1.90 7.39
N VAL A 54 -1.85 3.09 7.87
CA VAL A 54 -2.12 3.55 9.23
C VAL A 54 -3.62 3.75 9.47
N THR A 55 -4.35 4.31 8.52
CA THR A 55 -5.81 4.50 8.67
C THR A 55 -6.60 3.19 8.59
N ARG A 56 -5.99 2.10 8.09
CA ARG A 56 -6.58 0.78 7.91
C ARG A 56 -5.83 -0.32 8.67
N TRP A 57 -5.22 0.01 9.80
CA TRP A 57 -4.34 -0.88 10.56
C TRP A 57 -4.94 -2.23 10.96
N GLY A 58 -6.27 -2.33 11.05
CA GLY A 58 -6.97 -3.59 11.32
C GLY A 58 -6.94 -4.62 10.17
N ARG A 59 -6.44 -4.23 8.97
CA ARG A 59 -6.29 -5.13 7.82
C ARG A 59 -4.90 -5.03 7.22
N ARG A 60 -4.23 -6.16 7.18
CA ARG A 60 -2.92 -6.26 6.57
C ARG A 60 -3.03 -6.07 5.06
N MET A 61 -2.27 -5.12 4.53
CA MET A 61 -2.21 -4.81 3.10
C MET A 61 -0.94 -5.34 2.48
N VAL A 62 -1.03 -5.74 1.21
CA VAL A 62 0.12 -5.94 0.33
C VAL A 62 0.31 -4.65 -0.46
N VAL A 63 1.45 -4.00 -0.31
CA VAL A 63 1.74 -2.71 -0.93
C VAL A 63 2.77 -2.88 -2.03
N PHE A 64 2.42 -2.52 -3.26
CA PHE A 64 3.36 -2.52 -4.36
C PHE A 64 4.33 -1.34 -4.26
N ALA A 65 5.62 -1.64 -4.25
CA ALA A 65 6.67 -0.65 -4.16
C ALA A 65 7.81 -0.91 -5.15
N LYS A 66 8.50 0.16 -5.56
CA LYS A 66 9.67 0.08 -6.42
C LYS A 66 10.87 -0.49 -5.67
N LYS A 67 11.77 -1.16 -6.40
CA LYS A 67 13.00 -1.74 -5.87
C LYS A 67 13.86 -0.72 -5.13
N GLU A 68 13.98 0.48 -5.67
CA GLU A 68 14.79 1.57 -5.12
C GLU A 68 14.38 1.93 -3.68
N LEU A 69 13.10 1.74 -3.34
CA LEU A 69 12.60 1.99 -1.99
C LEU A 69 13.16 0.99 -0.95
N PHE A 70 13.45 -0.23 -1.41
CA PHE A 70 14.05 -1.28 -0.59
C PHE A 70 15.58 -1.22 -0.55
N GLU A 71 16.20 -0.37 -1.35
CA GLU A 71 17.65 -0.21 -1.44
C GLU A 71 18.18 1.02 -0.68
N ILE A 72 17.30 1.86 -0.10
CA ILE A 72 17.68 3.08 0.62
C ILE A 72 18.54 2.75 1.84
N ASN A 73 18.06 1.88 2.72
CA ASN A 73 18.82 1.31 3.82
C ASN A 73 18.13 0.06 4.40
N ALA A 74 18.89 -0.74 5.14
CA ALA A 74 18.41 -2.01 5.71
C ALA A 74 17.23 -1.84 6.68
N PHE A 75 17.18 -0.75 7.45
CA PHE A 75 16.10 -0.47 8.38
C PHE A 75 14.78 -0.19 7.64
N LEU A 76 14.81 0.67 6.61
CA LEU A 76 13.64 0.97 5.79
C LEU A 76 13.16 -0.27 5.03
N THR A 77 14.06 -1.06 4.48
CA THR A 77 13.74 -2.34 3.84
C THR A 77 13.00 -3.27 4.79
N TRP A 78 13.54 -3.45 5.99
CA TRP A 78 12.92 -4.26 7.01
C TRP A 78 11.55 -3.71 7.42
N PHE A 79 11.45 -2.39 7.65
CA PHE A 79 10.20 -1.72 8.00
C PHE A 79 9.12 -1.89 6.92
N PHE A 80 9.45 -1.65 5.63
CA PHE A 80 8.52 -1.83 4.53
C PHE A 80 8.03 -3.28 4.40
N ARG A 81 8.92 -4.26 4.57
CA ARG A 81 8.55 -5.68 4.59
C ARG A 81 7.63 -6.01 5.76
N CYS A 82 7.87 -5.46 6.93
CA CYS A 82 6.98 -5.63 8.09
C CYS A 82 5.59 -5.02 7.82
N CYS A 83 5.51 -3.89 7.12
CA CYS A 83 4.26 -3.23 6.74
C CYS A 83 3.54 -3.90 5.55
N GLY A 84 4.09 -4.99 5.00
CA GLY A 84 3.50 -5.70 3.87
C GLY A 84 3.93 -5.18 2.50
N GLY A 85 4.99 -4.38 2.44
CA GLY A 85 5.59 -3.93 1.19
C GLY A 85 6.18 -5.09 0.39
N VAL A 86 5.81 -5.17 -0.89
CA VAL A 86 6.32 -6.15 -1.85
C VAL A 86 6.99 -5.39 -2.99
N CYS A 87 8.24 -5.76 -3.27
CA CYS A 87 8.95 -5.20 -4.42
C CYS A 87 8.43 -5.84 -5.70
N VAL A 88 7.81 -5.06 -6.57
CA VAL A 88 7.26 -5.56 -7.84
C VAL A 88 8.10 -5.12 -9.01
N ARG A 89 8.65 -3.92 -9.00
CA ARG A 89 9.36 -3.35 -10.15
C ARG A 89 10.87 -3.51 -10.01
N GLY A 90 11.51 -4.01 -11.07
CA GLY A 90 12.97 -4.19 -11.12
C GLY A 90 13.44 -5.50 -10.48
N THR A 91 12.54 -6.42 -10.17
CA THR A 91 12.89 -7.80 -9.83
C THR A 91 13.06 -8.63 -11.09
N LYS A 92 13.91 -9.67 -11.02
CA LYS A 92 14.13 -10.58 -12.16
C LYS A 92 12.89 -11.37 -12.56
N ASP A 93 11.89 -11.41 -11.69
CA ASP A 93 10.68 -12.19 -11.89
C ASP A 93 9.43 -11.40 -11.42
N GLU A 94 9.11 -10.35 -12.17
CA GLU A 94 7.93 -9.51 -11.91
C GLU A 94 6.63 -10.30 -11.98
N MET A 95 6.54 -11.27 -12.90
CA MET A 95 5.35 -12.10 -13.06
C MET A 95 5.08 -13.01 -11.86
N ALA A 96 6.13 -13.58 -11.25
CA ALA A 96 5.95 -14.38 -10.04
C ALA A 96 5.44 -13.53 -8.86
N VAL A 97 5.93 -12.29 -8.73
CA VAL A 97 5.46 -11.37 -7.68
C VAL A 97 3.99 -11.00 -7.90
N ILE A 98 3.60 -10.76 -9.14
CA ILE A 98 2.21 -10.46 -9.50
C ILE A 98 1.31 -11.67 -9.18
N SER A 99 1.70 -12.87 -9.59
CA SER A 99 0.96 -14.10 -9.31
C SER A 99 0.77 -14.34 -7.80
N GLN A 100 1.82 -14.16 -7.01
CA GLN A 100 1.76 -14.25 -5.55
C GLN A 100 0.81 -13.21 -4.94
N THR A 101 0.75 -12.02 -5.53
CA THR A 101 -0.13 -10.96 -5.06
C THR A 101 -1.59 -11.22 -5.39
N VAL A 102 -1.87 -11.73 -6.58
CA VAL A 102 -3.21 -12.18 -6.97
C VAL A 102 -3.69 -13.29 -6.03
N GLU A 103 -2.83 -14.26 -5.72
CA GLU A 103 -3.16 -15.32 -4.78
C GLU A 103 -3.41 -14.78 -3.36
N ALA A 104 -2.64 -13.78 -2.92
CA ALA A 104 -2.88 -13.10 -1.66
C ALA A 104 -4.25 -12.40 -1.62
N CYS A 105 -4.68 -11.78 -2.72
CA CYS A 105 -6.03 -11.20 -2.85
C CYS A 105 -7.12 -12.27 -2.78
N LYS A 106 -6.94 -13.42 -3.44
CA LYS A 106 -7.87 -14.56 -3.36
C LYS A 106 -8.00 -15.08 -1.92
N GLN A 107 -6.92 -15.02 -1.15
CA GLN A 107 -6.90 -15.36 0.29
C GLN A 107 -7.52 -14.27 1.18
N GLY A 108 -8.10 -13.23 0.63
CA GLY A 108 -8.78 -12.17 1.37
C GLY A 108 -7.87 -11.03 1.85
N LYS A 109 -6.61 -10.96 1.40
CA LYS A 109 -5.72 -9.82 1.69
C LYS A 109 -6.09 -8.61 0.83
N THR A 110 -5.86 -7.41 1.34
CA THR A 110 -6.06 -6.18 0.59
C THR A 110 -4.79 -5.81 -0.15
N LEU A 111 -4.90 -5.49 -1.44
CA LEU A 111 -3.81 -4.98 -2.26
C LEU A 111 -3.89 -3.45 -2.33
N LEU A 112 -2.79 -2.77 -2.08
CA LEU A 112 -2.63 -1.34 -2.33
C LEU A 112 -1.72 -1.14 -3.53
N ILE A 113 -2.27 -0.55 -4.58
CA ILE A 113 -1.58 -0.26 -5.83
C ILE A 113 -1.85 1.18 -6.25
N PHE A 114 -0.83 1.90 -6.68
CA PHE A 114 -0.97 3.23 -7.25
C PHE A 114 -0.96 3.12 -8.78
N PRO A 115 -2.12 3.21 -9.44
CA PRO A 115 -2.23 2.91 -10.88
C PRO A 115 -1.43 3.88 -11.75
N GLU A 116 -1.19 5.09 -11.28
CA GLU A 116 -0.37 6.09 -11.97
C GLU A 116 1.11 5.68 -12.08
N GLY A 117 1.59 4.81 -11.19
CA GLY A 117 2.97 4.30 -11.18
C GLY A 117 4.05 5.36 -10.91
N THR A 118 3.64 6.60 -10.65
CA THR A 118 4.51 7.72 -10.28
C THR A 118 3.73 8.73 -9.44
N ARG A 119 4.44 9.61 -8.74
CA ARG A 119 3.83 10.69 -7.97
C ARG A 119 3.45 11.84 -8.88
N GLU A 120 2.25 12.33 -8.70
CA GLU A 120 1.76 13.53 -9.35
C GLU A 120 2.14 14.76 -8.50
N LYS A 121 2.57 15.85 -9.11
CA LYS A 121 3.07 17.05 -8.42
C LYS A 121 2.28 18.33 -8.72
N GLU A 122 1.39 18.27 -9.73
CA GLU A 122 0.68 19.45 -10.25
C GLU A 122 -0.82 19.48 -9.88
N GLY A 123 -1.29 18.50 -9.08
CA GLY A 123 -2.70 18.40 -8.71
C GLY A 123 -3.60 17.84 -9.82
N LYS A 124 -3.03 17.15 -10.82
CA LYS A 124 -3.77 16.55 -11.93
C LYS A 124 -3.84 15.03 -11.77
N LEU A 125 -4.94 14.42 -12.17
CA LEU A 125 -5.03 12.98 -12.30
C LEU A 125 -4.15 12.49 -13.46
N LEU A 126 -3.18 11.64 -13.17
CA LEU A 126 -2.40 11.00 -14.22
C LEU A 126 -3.13 9.77 -14.77
N PRO A 127 -2.99 9.48 -16.07
CA PRO A 127 -3.58 8.29 -16.64
C PRO A 127 -2.95 7.04 -16.02
N PRO A 128 -3.75 6.00 -15.72
CA PRO A 128 -3.25 4.76 -15.18
C PRO A 128 -2.35 4.06 -16.20
N LYS A 129 -1.25 3.48 -15.72
CA LYS A 129 -0.34 2.72 -16.57
C LYS A 129 -0.95 1.38 -16.93
N SER A 130 -1.04 1.08 -18.22
CA SER A 130 -1.61 -0.16 -18.73
C SER A 130 -0.94 -1.43 -18.16
N CYS A 131 0.37 -1.41 -17.93
CA CYS A 131 1.09 -2.53 -17.33
C CYS A 131 0.62 -2.93 -15.91
N LEU A 132 -0.11 -2.04 -15.22
CA LEU A 132 -0.68 -2.31 -13.90
C LEU A 132 -2.16 -2.74 -13.97
N LEU A 133 -2.79 -2.62 -15.13
CA LEU A 133 -4.21 -2.93 -15.34
C LEU A 133 -4.42 -4.29 -16.01
N TYR A 134 -3.42 -4.81 -16.73
CA TYR A 134 -3.50 -6.06 -17.48
C TYR A 134 -2.84 -7.25 -16.78
N THR A 135 -2.59 -7.13 -15.52
CA THR A 135 -2.19 -8.21 -14.61
C THR A 135 -3.32 -8.51 -13.66
#